data_89a02d589e2b7d7b90bff6bbf7b0446b
#
_entry.id   89a02d589e2b7d7b90bff6bbf7b0446b
#
_cell.length_a   1.000
_cell.length_b   1.000
_cell.length_c   1.000
_cell.angle_alpha   90.00
_cell.angle_beta   90.00
_cell.angle_gamma   90.00
#
_symmetry.space_group_name_H-M   'P 1'
#
loop_
_entity.id
_entity.type
_entity.pdbx_description
1 polymer ?
#
loop_
_entity_poly.entity_id
_entity_poly.type
_entity_poly.pdbx_seq_one_letter_code
_entity_poly.pdbx_strand_id
1 'polypeptide(L)'
;MKRLLIVVDYQNDFVDGSLGFPGAELLEEPIAAKIEEYRSAADVIAFTFDTHRCDYLETQEGRNLPVEHCIEGAPGHALYGRIAELIRPTDEVFEKPSFGSADLFEWLRAAQPPFKSIELVGLVSNICVISNAVLAKAACPEVPVIVDAACTASFDDSLNEKALDVLEGLQVLSLIHI
;
A
#
# COMPACT_ATOMS: atom_id res chain seq x y z
N MET A 1 -0.86 18.65 -13.92
CA MET A 1 -0.94 17.21 -13.62
C MET A 1 -0.96 17.05 -12.11
N LYS A 2 -1.78 16.16 -11.57
CA LYS A 2 -1.90 15.85 -10.14
C LYS A 2 -0.86 14.81 -9.72
N ARG A 3 -0.46 14.81 -8.44
CA ARG A 3 0.25 13.69 -7.84
C ARG A 3 -0.76 12.62 -7.44
N LEU A 4 -0.29 11.38 -7.27
CA LEU A 4 -1.08 10.27 -6.73
C LEU A 4 -0.39 9.74 -5.47
N LEU A 5 -1.13 9.60 -4.38
CA LEU A 5 -0.75 8.85 -3.20
C LEU A 5 -1.49 7.51 -3.19
N ILE A 6 -0.79 6.42 -3.01
CA ILE A 6 -1.36 5.09 -2.84
C ILE A 6 -1.07 4.62 -1.41
N VAL A 7 -2.11 4.46 -0.62
CA VAL A 7 -2.04 3.88 0.73
C VAL A 7 -2.26 2.38 0.60
N VAL A 8 -1.21 1.62 0.79
CA VAL A 8 -1.19 0.17 0.56
C VAL A 8 -1.52 -0.55 1.86
N ASP A 9 -2.66 -1.24 1.90
CA ASP A 9 -3.07 -2.24 2.89
C ASP A 9 -2.81 -1.86 4.36
N TYR A 10 -3.03 -0.61 4.75
CA TYR A 10 -2.88 -0.20 6.15
C TYR A 10 -4.12 -0.61 6.97
N GLN A 11 -4.34 -1.93 7.02
CA GLN A 11 -5.50 -2.61 7.61
C GLN A 11 -5.18 -3.15 9.01
N ASN A 12 -6.22 -3.33 9.83
CA ASN A 12 -6.07 -3.79 11.22
C ASN A 12 -5.23 -5.07 11.33
N ASP A 13 -5.46 -6.06 10.47
CA ASP A 13 -4.74 -7.33 10.54
C ASP A 13 -3.24 -7.21 10.30
N PHE A 14 -2.78 -6.19 9.57
CA PHE A 14 -1.36 -5.93 9.35
C PHE A 14 -0.73 -5.00 10.40
N VAL A 15 -1.54 -4.33 11.22
CA VAL A 15 -1.03 -3.39 12.22
C VAL A 15 -1.00 -4.03 13.60
N ASP A 16 -2.16 -4.43 14.13
CA ASP A 16 -2.30 -5.02 15.48
C ASP A 16 -3.13 -6.32 15.50
N GLY A 17 -3.59 -6.79 14.33
CA GLY A 17 -4.36 -8.03 14.18
C GLY A 17 -3.50 -9.26 13.93
N SER A 18 -4.01 -10.21 13.13
CA SER A 18 -3.46 -11.56 12.96
C SER A 18 -2.04 -11.60 12.36
N LEU A 19 -1.67 -10.62 11.56
CA LEU A 19 -0.33 -10.44 10.97
C LEU A 19 0.34 -9.14 11.42
N GLY A 20 -0.15 -8.53 12.50
CA GLY A 20 0.40 -7.33 13.10
C GLY A 20 1.80 -7.54 13.68
N PHE A 21 2.59 -6.48 13.70
CA PHE A 21 3.96 -6.52 14.24
C PHE A 21 4.31 -5.22 14.96
N PRO A 22 5.21 -5.25 15.96
CA PRO A 22 5.60 -4.06 16.69
C PRO A 22 6.19 -2.98 15.79
N GLY A 23 5.69 -1.74 15.91
CA GLY A 23 6.12 -0.60 15.11
C GLY A 23 5.22 -0.31 13.90
N ALA A 24 4.35 -1.23 13.48
CA ALA A 24 3.40 -0.98 12.40
C ALA A 24 2.45 0.18 12.74
N GLU A 25 2.04 0.29 14.01
CA GLU A 25 1.20 1.36 14.54
C GLU A 25 1.86 2.75 14.47
N LEU A 26 3.19 2.81 14.48
CA LEU A 26 3.93 4.07 14.41
C LEU A 26 3.83 4.75 13.04
N LEU A 27 3.42 4.03 12.01
CA LEU A 27 3.21 4.57 10.67
C LEU A 27 1.89 5.35 10.54
N GLU A 28 0.97 5.23 11.50
CA GLU A 28 -0.34 5.88 11.44
C GLU A 28 -0.23 7.40 11.23
N GLU A 29 0.53 8.08 12.07
CA GLU A 29 0.65 9.54 11.99
C GLU A 29 1.38 10.02 10.73
N PRO A 30 2.54 9.45 10.32
CA PRO A 30 3.15 9.85 9.07
C PRO A 30 2.29 9.57 7.83
N ILE A 31 1.57 8.44 7.77
CA ILE A 31 0.64 8.16 6.67
C ILE A 31 -0.54 9.15 6.69
N ALA A 32 -1.12 9.44 7.86
CA ALA A 32 -2.19 10.42 7.99
C ALA A 32 -1.73 11.81 7.51
N ALA A 33 -0.54 12.24 7.89
CA ALA A 33 0.04 13.51 7.44
C ALA A 33 0.19 13.57 5.90
N LYS A 34 0.63 12.47 5.27
CA LYS A 34 0.70 12.37 3.80
C LYS A 34 -0.69 12.49 3.16
N ILE A 35 -1.68 11.78 3.68
CA ILE A 35 -3.07 11.88 3.19
C ILE A 35 -3.55 13.34 3.27
N GLU A 36 -3.33 14.02 4.38
CA GLU A 36 -3.74 15.40 4.57
C GLU A 36 -2.98 16.37 3.63
N GLU A 37 -1.67 16.17 3.43
CA GLU A 37 -0.87 16.93 2.47
C GLU A 37 -1.44 16.84 1.06
N TYR A 38 -1.63 15.61 0.55
CA TYR A 38 -2.16 15.36 -0.79
C TYR A 38 -3.57 15.92 -0.94
N ARG A 39 -4.40 15.77 0.10
CA ARG A 39 -5.76 16.31 0.14
C ARG A 39 -5.80 17.83 0.05
N SER A 40 -4.92 18.49 0.80
CA SER A 40 -4.81 19.96 0.80
C SER A 40 -4.36 20.51 -0.55
N ALA A 41 -3.56 19.75 -1.28
CA ALA A 41 -3.12 20.09 -2.63
C ALA A 41 -4.15 19.72 -3.73
N ALA A 42 -5.29 19.15 -3.38
CA ALA A 42 -6.29 18.60 -4.30
C ALA A 42 -5.71 17.54 -5.26
N ASP A 43 -4.70 16.82 -4.81
CA ASP A 43 -4.12 15.66 -5.49
C ASP A 43 -5.03 14.42 -5.38
N VAL A 44 -4.65 13.33 -5.99
CA VAL A 44 -5.43 12.08 -6.00
C VAL A 44 -4.93 11.15 -4.92
N ILE A 45 -5.85 10.47 -4.24
CA ILE A 45 -5.55 9.47 -3.22
C ILE A 45 -6.25 8.17 -3.61
N ALA A 46 -5.52 7.08 -3.50
CA ALA A 46 -5.99 5.72 -3.71
C ALA A 46 -5.64 4.83 -2.52
N PHE A 47 -6.48 3.85 -2.25
CA PHE A 47 -6.26 2.85 -1.21
C PHE A 47 -6.28 1.46 -1.85
N THR A 48 -5.38 0.58 -1.43
CA THR A 48 -5.53 -0.85 -1.68
C THR A 48 -5.95 -1.56 -0.41
N PHE A 49 -6.73 -2.62 -0.58
CA PHE A 49 -7.17 -3.51 0.49
C PHE A 49 -6.80 -4.93 0.11
N ASP A 50 -6.01 -5.56 0.92
CA ASP A 50 -5.90 -7.01 0.86
C ASP A 50 -7.24 -7.60 1.26
N THR A 51 -7.80 -8.49 0.43
CA THR A 51 -9.18 -8.94 0.60
C THR A 51 -9.29 -10.42 0.31
N HIS A 52 -9.50 -11.19 1.36
CA HIS A 52 -9.68 -12.63 1.29
C HIS A 52 -11.11 -13.04 1.64
N ARG A 53 -11.52 -14.21 1.16
CA ARG A 53 -12.81 -14.82 1.49
C ARG A 53 -12.65 -15.88 2.57
N CYS A 54 -13.78 -16.38 3.07
CA CYS A 54 -13.81 -17.38 4.12
C CYS A 54 -13.16 -18.73 3.74
N ASP A 55 -12.84 -18.94 2.46
CA ASP A 55 -12.12 -20.10 1.94
C ASP A 55 -10.61 -19.87 1.82
N TYR A 56 -10.08 -18.82 2.45
CA TYR A 56 -8.67 -18.44 2.38
C TYR A 56 -7.70 -19.61 2.57
N LEU A 57 -7.92 -20.45 3.57
CA LEU A 57 -7.04 -21.60 3.88
C LEU A 57 -6.99 -22.65 2.75
N GLU A 58 -7.96 -22.64 1.84
CA GLU A 58 -8.00 -23.52 0.67
C GLU A 58 -7.27 -22.92 -0.53
N THR A 59 -6.89 -21.64 -0.47
CA THR A 59 -6.16 -20.94 -1.53
C THR A 59 -4.69 -21.36 -1.58
N GLN A 60 -3.99 -21.00 -2.65
CA GLN A 60 -2.54 -21.21 -2.76
C GLN A 60 -1.77 -20.42 -1.70
N GLU A 61 -2.22 -19.19 -1.41
CA GLU A 61 -1.63 -18.35 -0.37
C GLU A 61 -1.88 -18.91 1.02
N GLY A 62 -3.12 -19.29 1.35
CA GLY A 62 -3.47 -19.87 2.64
C GLY A 62 -2.76 -21.19 2.95
N ARG A 63 -2.39 -21.97 1.93
CA ARG A 63 -1.54 -23.16 2.14
C ARG A 63 -0.09 -22.83 2.50
N ASN A 64 0.42 -21.68 2.05
CA ASN A 64 1.78 -21.22 2.35
C ASN A 64 1.84 -20.38 3.64
N LEU A 65 0.79 -19.63 3.93
CA LEU A 65 0.63 -18.81 5.13
C LEU A 65 -0.74 -19.15 5.78
N PRO A 66 -0.81 -20.19 6.62
CA PRO A 66 -2.08 -20.66 7.20
C PRO A 66 -2.55 -19.77 8.36
N VAL A 67 -2.63 -18.48 8.13
CA VAL A 67 -3.11 -17.46 9.06
C VAL A 67 -4.19 -16.64 8.35
N GLU A 68 -5.45 -16.85 8.72
CA GLU A 68 -6.54 -16.03 8.16
C GLU A 68 -6.34 -14.56 8.51
N HIS A 69 -6.42 -13.72 7.52
CA HIS A 69 -6.27 -12.27 7.64
C HIS A 69 -7.08 -11.56 6.56
N CYS A 70 -7.42 -10.32 6.80
CA CYS A 70 -8.14 -9.44 5.88
C CYS A 70 -9.36 -10.13 5.24
N ILE A 71 -10.09 -10.94 6.02
CA ILE A 71 -11.31 -11.60 5.55
C ILE A 71 -12.38 -10.54 5.32
N GLU A 72 -12.97 -10.54 4.13
CA GLU A 72 -14.03 -9.60 3.72
C GLU A 72 -15.15 -9.49 4.77
N GLY A 73 -15.42 -8.26 5.22
CA GLY A 73 -16.42 -7.97 6.24
C GLY A 73 -16.00 -8.24 7.69
N ALA A 74 -14.81 -8.80 7.94
CA ALA A 74 -14.26 -8.94 9.29
C ALA A 74 -13.59 -7.64 9.77
N PRO A 75 -13.47 -7.41 11.09
CA PRO A 75 -12.81 -6.22 11.63
C PRO A 75 -11.36 -6.05 11.15
N GLY A 76 -10.63 -7.15 10.94
CA GLY A 76 -9.26 -7.15 10.46
C GLY A 76 -9.07 -6.58 9.05
N HIS A 77 -10.12 -6.67 8.22
CA HIS A 77 -10.14 -6.12 6.86
C HIS A 77 -10.25 -4.59 6.82
N ALA A 78 -10.78 -3.95 7.86
CA ALA A 78 -10.92 -2.50 7.90
C ALA A 78 -9.56 -1.78 7.99
N LEU A 79 -9.50 -0.55 7.49
CA LEU A 79 -8.33 0.32 7.70
C LEU A 79 -8.10 0.56 9.19
N TYR A 80 -6.83 0.73 9.57
CA TYR A 80 -6.44 0.94 10.95
C TYR A 80 -6.63 2.40 11.38
N GLY A 81 -7.10 2.58 12.61
CA GLY A 81 -7.08 3.81 13.37
C GLY A 81 -7.58 5.04 12.61
N ARG A 82 -6.82 6.12 12.67
CA ARG A 82 -7.11 7.40 12.02
C ARG A 82 -7.20 7.29 10.49
N ILE A 83 -6.51 6.34 9.88
CA ILE A 83 -6.56 6.17 8.42
C ILE A 83 -7.98 5.79 7.97
N ALA A 84 -8.70 5.00 8.78
CA ALA A 84 -10.11 4.68 8.53
C ALA A 84 -11.04 5.92 8.56
N GLU A 85 -10.67 6.95 9.30
CA GLU A 85 -11.45 8.21 9.37
C GLU A 85 -11.13 9.15 8.19
N LEU A 86 -9.97 8.99 7.57
CA LEU A 86 -9.49 9.87 6.50
C LEU A 86 -9.92 9.44 5.11
N ILE A 87 -10.32 8.19 4.89
CA ILE A 87 -10.82 7.73 3.60
C ILE A 87 -12.14 8.45 3.25
N ARG A 88 -12.31 8.81 1.98
CA ARG A 88 -13.50 9.52 1.48
C ARG A 88 -14.13 8.77 0.31
N PRO A 89 -15.43 8.95 0.08
CA PRO A 89 -16.11 8.36 -1.09
C PRO A 89 -15.56 8.80 -2.45
N THR A 90 -14.73 9.84 -2.47
CA THR A 90 -14.07 10.36 -3.68
C THR A 90 -12.69 9.77 -3.92
N ASP A 91 -12.18 8.97 -3.00
CA ASP A 91 -10.90 8.31 -3.14
C ASP A 91 -11.08 7.02 -3.96
N GLU A 92 -10.04 6.64 -4.69
CA GLU A 92 -10.04 5.38 -5.43
C GLU A 92 -9.77 4.22 -4.46
N VAL A 93 -10.48 3.11 -4.64
CA VAL A 93 -10.34 1.92 -3.78
C VAL A 93 -10.17 0.69 -4.64
N PHE A 94 -9.15 -0.12 -4.33
CA PHE A 94 -8.82 -1.34 -5.04
C PHE A 94 -8.71 -2.50 -4.05
N GLU A 95 -9.69 -3.38 -4.07
CA GLU A 95 -9.60 -4.67 -3.37
C GLU A 95 -8.77 -5.65 -4.20
N LYS A 96 -7.89 -6.39 -3.55
CA LYS A 96 -7.00 -7.32 -4.24
C LYS A 96 -6.91 -8.66 -3.50
N PRO A 97 -6.94 -9.79 -4.20
CA PRO A 97 -6.87 -11.11 -3.60
C PRO A 97 -5.43 -11.62 -3.42
N SER A 98 -4.45 -10.77 -3.62
CA SER A 98 -3.01 -11.09 -3.57
C SER A 98 -2.20 -9.80 -3.44
N PHE A 99 -0.88 -9.89 -3.45
CA PHE A 99 0.08 -8.84 -3.08
C PHE A 99 0.01 -7.58 -3.94
N GLY A 100 -0.09 -7.73 -5.27
CA GLY A 100 -0.23 -6.63 -6.22
C GLY A 100 -1.66 -6.53 -6.78
N SER A 101 -2.15 -5.31 -6.98
CA SER A 101 -3.48 -5.07 -7.55
C SER A 101 -3.44 -4.97 -9.08
N ALA A 102 -4.09 -5.91 -9.75
CA ALA A 102 -4.27 -5.86 -11.21
C ALA A 102 -5.17 -4.70 -11.61
N ASP A 103 -6.21 -4.41 -10.83
CA ASP A 103 -7.16 -3.33 -11.12
C ASP A 103 -6.50 -1.95 -10.96
N LEU A 104 -5.64 -1.77 -9.95
CA LEU A 104 -4.80 -0.59 -9.80
C LEU A 104 -3.87 -0.41 -11.02
N PHE A 105 -3.23 -1.48 -11.50
CA PHE A 105 -2.38 -1.44 -12.69
C PHE A 105 -3.17 -0.97 -13.93
N GLU A 106 -4.33 -1.56 -14.21
CA GLU A 106 -5.14 -1.18 -15.36
C GLU A 106 -5.66 0.26 -15.24
N TRP A 107 -6.07 0.69 -14.05
CA TRP A 107 -6.48 2.05 -13.79
C TRP A 107 -5.35 3.06 -14.03
N LEU A 108 -4.14 2.79 -13.53
CA LEU A 108 -2.95 3.62 -13.77
C LEU A 108 -2.61 3.71 -15.25
N ARG A 109 -2.66 2.59 -15.97
CA ARG A 109 -2.37 2.52 -17.39
C ARG A 109 -3.36 3.31 -18.24
N ALA A 110 -4.61 3.41 -17.80
CA ALA A 110 -5.67 4.15 -18.47
C ALA A 110 -5.71 5.65 -18.12
N ALA A 111 -4.97 6.11 -17.11
CA ALA A 111 -5.01 7.49 -16.63
C ALA A 111 -4.59 8.52 -17.68
N GLN A 112 -5.48 9.48 -17.96
CA GLN A 112 -5.25 10.59 -18.88
C GLN A 112 -5.80 11.91 -18.28
N PRO A 113 -4.99 12.93 -18.07
CA PRO A 113 -3.53 12.96 -18.25
C PRO A 113 -2.80 12.08 -17.22
N PRO A 114 -1.56 11.65 -17.51
CA PRO A 114 -0.79 10.86 -16.55
C PRO A 114 -0.52 11.67 -15.27
N PHE A 115 -0.21 10.98 -14.18
CA PHE A 115 0.15 11.62 -12.92
C PHE A 115 1.52 12.32 -13.02
N LYS A 116 1.72 13.36 -12.20
CA LYS A 116 3.02 14.03 -12.06
C LYS A 116 4.03 13.14 -11.35
N SER A 117 3.58 12.41 -10.35
CA SER A 117 4.31 11.39 -9.58
C SER A 117 3.33 10.44 -8.92
N ILE A 118 3.79 9.24 -8.59
CA ILE A 118 3.05 8.22 -7.84
C ILE A 118 3.86 7.92 -6.59
N GLU A 119 3.28 8.13 -5.42
CA GLU A 119 3.91 7.85 -4.14
C GLU A 119 3.15 6.74 -3.43
N LEU A 120 3.88 5.75 -2.88
CA LEU A 120 3.31 4.63 -2.15
C LEU A 120 3.75 4.69 -0.69
N VAL A 121 2.80 4.43 0.20
CA VAL A 121 2.96 4.30 1.65
C VAL A 121 2.19 3.07 2.13
N GLY A 122 2.40 2.60 3.35
CA GLY A 122 1.63 1.50 3.95
C GLY A 122 2.42 0.22 4.14
N LEU A 123 1.77 -0.93 4.14
CA LEU A 123 2.30 -2.22 4.58
C LEU A 123 2.10 -3.34 3.55
N VAL A 124 2.96 -4.34 3.60
CA VAL A 124 4.31 -4.34 4.14
C VAL A 124 5.30 -4.09 3.02
N SER A 125 6.41 -3.42 3.33
CA SER A 125 7.37 -2.93 2.34
C SER A 125 7.86 -4.00 1.36
N ASN A 126 8.19 -5.19 1.87
CA ASN A 126 8.78 -6.30 1.10
C ASN A 126 7.76 -7.21 0.41
N ILE A 127 6.46 -6.94 0.53
CA ILE A 127 5.39 -7.75 -0.09
C ILE A 127 4.44 -6.85 -0.89
N CYS A 128 3.42 -6.27 -0.26
CA CYS A 128 2.38 -5.54 -0.99
C CYS A 128 2.89 -4.19 -1.54
N VAL A 129 3.71 -3.45 -0.79
CA VAL A 129 4.24 -2.16 -1.24
C VAL A 129 5.15 -2.33 -2.45
N ILE A 130 6.15 -3.20 -2.39
CA ILE A 130 7.05 -3.46 -3.52
C ILE A 130 6.27 -4.00 -4.73
N SER A 131 5.29 -4.88 -4.52
CA SER A 131 4.48 -5.45 -5.61
C SER A 131 3.70 -4.37 -6.35
N ASN A 132 3.03 -3.47 -5.63
CA ASN A 132 2.29 -2.36 -6.24
C ASN A 132 3.22 -1.28 -6.83
N ALA A 133 4.39 -1.05 -6.25
CA ALA A 133 5.39 -0.14 -6.82
C ALA A 133 5.92 -0.64 -8.18
N VAL A 134 6.18 -1.94 -8.31
CA VAL A 134 6.57 -2.58 -9.58
C VAL A 134 5.45 -2.46 -10.62
N LEU A 135 4.20 -2.72 -10.23
CA LEU A 135 3.05 -2.56 -11.10
C LEU A 135 2.85 -1.10 -11.53
N ALA A 136 2.99 -0.14 -10.61
CA ALA A 136 2.91 1.28 -10.93
C ALA A 136 4.01 1.72 -11.91
N LYS A 137 5.25 1.24 -11.72
CA LYS A 137 6.36 1.50 -12.65
C LYS A 137 6.12 0.89 -14.02
N ALA A 138 5.54 -0.32 -14.09
CA ALA A 138 5.20 -0.98 -15.35
C ALA A 138 4.04 -0.29 -16.08
N ALA A 139 3.01 0.19 -15.33
CA ALA A 139 1.87 0.91 -15.90
C ALA A 139 2.25 2.31 -16.42
N CYS A 140 3.17 2.99 -15.71
CA CYS A 140 3.53 4.39 -15.92
C CYS A 140 5.07 4.55 -15.98
N PRO A 141 5.77 4.02 -16.98
CA PRO A 141 7.25 3.94 -16.99
C PRO A 141 7.94 5.30 -16.95
N GLU A 142 7.30 6.35 -17.47
CA GLU A 142 7.84 7.72 -17.52
C GLU A 142 7.45 8.57 -16.30
N VAL A 143 6.57 8.05 -15.43
CA VAL A 143 6.15 8.76 -14.20
C VAL A 143 7.10 8.39 -13.06
N PRO A 144 7.63 9.36 -12.30
CA PRO A 144 8.36 9.05 -11.07
C PRO A 144 7.50 8.27 -10.08
N VAL A 145 7.97 7.07 -9.71
CA VAL A 145 7.38 6.25 -8.66
C VAL A 145 8.26 6.38 -7.41
N ILE A 146 7.64 6.59 -6.27
CA ILE A 146 8.29 6.91 -5.00
C ILE A 146 7.73 5.98 -3.94
N VAL A 147 8.58 5.44 -3.07
CA VAL A 147 8.18 4.80 -1.81
C VAL A 147 8.76 5.61 -0.66
N ASP A 148 7.90 6.11 0.24
CA ASP A 148 8.36 6.84 1.41
C ASP A 148 8.77 5.86 2.51
N ALA A 149 10.08 5.77 2.75
CA ALA A 149 10.66 4.85 3.74
C ALA A 149 10.21 5.16 5.18
N ALA A 150 9.79 6.41 5.47
CA ALA A 150 9.25 6.76 6.79
C ALA A 150 7.78 6.36 6.96
N CYS A 151 7.10 5.98 5.87
CA CYS A 151 5.69 5.62 5.82
C CYS A 151 5.47 4.15 5.42
N THR A 152 6.49 3.32 5.50
CA THR A 152 6.39 1.87 5.24
C THR A 152 7.30 1.10 6.18
N ALA A 153 6.97 -0.16 6.45
CA ALA A 153 7.75 -1.05 7.29
C ALA A 153 7.54 -2.52 6.91
N SER A 154 8.31 -3.40 7.52
CA SER A 154 8.13 -4.85 7.49
C SER A 154 8.25 -5.42 8.90
N PHE A 155 7.69 -6.62 9.09
CA PHE A 155 7.88 -7.41 10.31
C PHE A 155 9.34 -7.88 10.54
N ASP A 156 10.21 -7.67 9.56
CA ASP A 156 11.65 -7.97 9.61
C ASP A 156 12.41 -6.78 9.01
N ASP A 157 13.22 -6.09 9.83
CA ASP A 157 13.97 -4.91 9.43
C ASP A 157 14.92 -5.20 8.25
N SER A 158 15.53 -6.40 8.22
CA SER A 158 16.43 -6.77 7.11
C SER A 158 15.68 -7.00 5.80
N LEU A 159 14.42 -7.43 5.85
CA LEU A 159 13.56 -7.52 4.66
C LEU A 159 13.10 -6.15 4.22
N ASN A 160 12.84 -5.24 5.15
CA ASN A 160 12.53 -3.86 4.85
C ASN A 160 13.66 -3.17 4.07
N GLU A 161 14.90 -3.26 4.60
CA GLU A 161 16.09 -2.71 3.94
C GLU A 161 16.28 -3.29 2.53
N LYS A 162 16.22 -4.62 2.40
CA LYS A 162 16.34 -5.28 1.10
C LYS A 162 15.25 -4.87 0.11
N ALA A 163 14.01 -4.66 0.58
CA ALA A 163 12.93 -4.20 -0.29
C ALA A 163 13.22 -2.80 -0.84
N LEU A 164 13.71 -1.90 0.01
CA LEU A 164 14.10 -0.55 -0.40
C LEU A 164 15.28 -0.56 -1.38
N ASP A 165 16.29 -1.39 -1.14
CA ASP A 165 17.44 -1.59 -2.05
C ASP A 165 16.99 -2.11 -3.43
N VAL A 166 16.08 -3.09 -3.45
CA VAL A 166 15.52 -3.62 -4.71
C VAL A 166 14.73 -2.54 -5.45
N LEU A 167 13.92 -1.77 -4.74
CA LEU A 167 13.14 -0.67 -5.33
C LEU A 167 14.05 0.39 -5.97
N GLU A 168 15.17 0.74 -5.32
CA GLU A 168 16.16 1.66 -5.90
C GLU A 168 16.73 1.11 -7.22
N GLY A 169 17.08 -0.19 -7.26
CA GLY A 169 17.51 -0.87 -8.48
C GLY A 169 16.47 -0.87 -9.61
N LEU A 170 15.18 -0.80 -9.27
CA LEU A 170 14.06 -0.67 -10.20
C LEU A 170 13.76 0.79 -10.58
N GLN A 171 14.57 1.74 -10.16
CA GLN A 171 14.37 3.18 -10.37
C GLN A 171 13.07 3.71 -9.71
N VAL A 172 12.67 3.09 -8.62
CA VAL A 172 11.69 3.63 -7.69
C VAL A 172 12.46 4.44 -6.65
N LEU A 173 12.09 5.71 -6.48
CA LEU A 173 12.78 6.59 -5.55
C LEU A 173 12.39 6.20 -4.12
N SER A 174 13.38 5.90 -3.28
CA SER A 174 13.17 5.76 -1.85
C SER A 174 13.43 7.11 -1.17
N LEU A 175 12.40 7.72 -0.57
CA LEU A 175 12.60 8.90 0.26
C LEU A 175 13.05 8.43 1.65
N ILE A 176 14.35 8.50 1.90
CA ILE A 176 14.87 8.49 3.25
C ILE A 176 14.88 9.95 3.67
N HIS A 177 14.04 10.34 4.63
CA HIS A 177 14.13 11.67 5.22
C HIS A 177 15.44 11.77 5.98
N ILE A 178 16.37 12.52 5.41
CA ILE A 178 17.62 12.95 6.07
C ILE A 178 17.27 14.03 7.08
#